data_136c30ba8e28fd7f6322bdfcab4092eb
#
_entry.id   136c30ba8e28fd7f6322bdfcab4092eb
#
_cell.length_a   1.000
_cell.length_b   1.000
_cell.length_c   1.000
_cell.angle_alpha   90.00
_cell.angle_beta   90.00
_cell.angle_gamma   90.00
#
_symmetry.space_group_name_H-M   'P 1'
#
loop_
_entity.id
_entity.type
_entity.pdbx_description
1 polymer ?
#
loop_
_entity_poly.entity_id
_entity_poly.type
_entity_poly.pdbx_seq_one_letter_code
_entity_poly.pdbx_strand_id
1 'polypeptide(L)'
;QITGNATAGGLRESGSGPDATTTGLASTINLSQLIYDGGETAAGIDQATAAAIGARAEREARANDLALQAAKAWIDVWQFQERLTLLRSRTSEMDSLIGQLERMASNGMVDRAAMDSARRQIVDISLEETRLLADLEDAQVRFARYYRSEPSDLAPPSQVMTLDDVRALSDEWGRAPVLERSAAELLGARSAVASAEAAFKPSARIQAGVR
;
A
#
# COMPACT_ATOMS: atom_id res chain seq x y z
N GLN A 1 18.30 -30.25 -16.69
CA GLN A 1 18.79 -29.09 -17.46
C GLN A 1 19.41 -29.62 -18.75
N ILE A 2 19.07 -29.05 -19.90
CA ILE A 2 19.64 -29.36 -21.21
C ILE A 2 20.46 -28.14 -21.61
N THR A 3 21.76 -28.34 -21.87
CA THR A 3 22.64 -27.28 -22.37
C THR A 3 23.28 -27.75 -23.69
N GLY A 4 23.17 -26.91 -24.71
CA GLY A 4 23.82 -27.13 -26.01
C GLY A 4 24.86 -26.04 -26.23
N ASN A 5 26.09 -26.41 -26.52
CA ASN A 5 27.16 -25.50 -26.90
C ASN A 5 27.68 -25.88 -28.30
N ALA A 6 27.80 -24.89 -29.18
CA ALA A 6 28.44 -25.05 -30.48
C ALA A 6 29.69 -24.16 -30.49
N THR A 7 30.84 -24.75 -30.80
CA THR A 7 32.12 -24.03 -30.88
C THR A 7 32.71 -24.26 -32.30
N ALA A 8 33.01 -23.18 -33.00
CA ALA A 8 33.78 -23.21 -34.26
C ALA A 8 35.21 -22.79 -33.95
N GLY A 9 36.17 -23.62 -34.30
CA GLY A 9 37.58 -23.33 -34.11
C GLY A 9 38.40 -23.73 -35.36
N GLY A 10 39.40 -22.90 -35.69
CA GLY A 10 40.42 -23.24 -36.71
C GLY A 10 41.76 -23.42 -36.02
N LEU A 11 42.41 -24.54 -36.21
CA LEU A 11 43.78 -24.81 -35.81
C LEU A 11 44.71 -24.59 -37.02
N ARG A 12 45.65 -23.69 -36.88
CA ARG A 12 46.71 -23.51 -37.89
C ARG A 12 47.99 -24.07 -37.30
N GLU A 13 48.44 -25.13 -37.91
CA GLU A 13 49.74 -25.75 -37.59
C GLU A 13 50.77 -25.23 -38.56
N SER A 14 51.77 -24.51 -38.06
CA SER A 14 52.88 -23.93 -38.83
C SER A 14 54.16 -24.67 -38.43
N GLY A 15 54.63 -25.52 -39.34
CA GLY A 15 55.90 -26.27 -39.20
C GLY A 15 56.64 -26.28 -40.51
N SER A 16 57.79 -26.99 -40.58
CA SER A 16 58.62 -27.07 -41.76
C SER A 16 58.04 -27.93 -42.96
N GLY A 17 56.69 -28.12 -42.94
CA GLY A 17 55.90 -28.76 -44.00
C GLY A 17 54.82 -27.80 -44.53
N PRO A 18 54.00 -28.20 -45.53
CA PRO A 18 52.96 -27.33 -46.04
C PRO A 18 51.93 -26.98 -44.94
N ASP A 19 51.63 -25.70 -44.82
CA ASP A 19 50.64 -25.17 -43.83
C ASP A 19 49.31 -25.89 -44.01
N ALA A 20 48.88 -26.62 -43.00
CA ALA A 20 47.54 -27.20 -42.94
C ALA A 20 46.63 -26.40 -42.04
N THR A 21 45.53 -25.90 -42.57
CA THR A 21 44.49 -25.27 -41.81
C THR A 21 43.32 -26.24 -41.67
N THR A 22 43.07 -26.72 -40.46
CA THR A 22 41.90 -27.56 -40.16
C THR A 22 40.83 -26.70 -39.51
N THR A 23 39.71 -26.57 -40.18
CA THR A 23 38.50 -25.93 -39.58
C THR A 23 37.57 -27.04 -39.12
N GLY A 24 37.20 -27.00 -37.86
CA GLY A 24 36.26 -27.94 -37.26
C GLY A 24 35.09 -27.25 -36.59
N LEU A 25 33.92 -27.81 -36.74
CA LEU A 25 32.73 -27.45 -35.96
C LEU A 25 32.53 -28.54 -34.90
N ALA A 26 32.61 -28.16 -33.63
CA ALA A 26 32.28 -29.07 -32.54
C ALA A 26 30.95 -28.63 -31.91
N SER A 27 29.98 -29.53 -31.88
CA SER A 27 28.72 -29.32 -31.16
C SER A 27 28.63 -30.33 -30.01
N THR A 28 28.32 -29.83 -28.83
CA THR A 28 28.17 -30.68 -27.65
C THR A 28 26.77 -30.45 -27.04
N ILE A 29 26.04 -31.55 -26.88
CA ILE A 29 24.74 -31.53 -26.15
C ILE A 29 24.96 -32.28 -24.85
N ASN A 30 24.73 -31.57 -23.71
CA ASN A 30 24.80 -32.14 -22.38
C ASN A 30 23.41 -32.18 -21.77
N LEU A 31 22.98 -33.34 -21.33
CA LEU A 31 21.79 -33.54 -20.50
C LEU A 31 22.23 -33.80 -19.06
N SER A 32 21.73 -32.99 -18.14
CA SER A 32 22.00 -33.16 -16.72
C SER A 32 20.67 -33.28 -15.97
N GLN A 33 20.47 -34.39 -15.27
CA GLN A 33 19.28 -34.66 -14.47
C GLN A 33 19.68 -34.86 -13.01
N LEU A 34 19.14 -34.03 -12.14
CA LEU A 34 19.24 -34.20 -10.69
C LEU A 34 18.30 -35.33 -10.27
N ILE A 35 18.81 -36.34 -9.59
CA ILE A 35 18.06 -37.51 -9.14
C ILE A 35 17.77 -37.40 -7.64
N TYR A 36 18.75 -36.91 -6.89
CA TYR A 36 18.62 -36.75 -5.47
C TYR A 36 19.47 -35.57 -4.97
N ASP A 37 18.94 -34.73 -4.10
CA ASP A 37 19.59 -33.52 -3.55
C ASP A 37 19.44 -33.38 -2.03
N GLY A 38 19.15 -34.47 -1.34
CA GLY A 38 18.97 -34.42 0.11
C GLY A 38 17.71 -33.67 0.57
N GLY A 39 16.84 -33.23 -0.36
CA GLY A 39 15.64 -32.45 -0.06
C GLY A 39 15.79 -30.93 -0.27
N GLU A 40 16.92 -30.47 -0.85
CA GLU A 40 17.18 -29.05 -1.10
C GLU A 40 16.12 -28.44 -2.03
N THR A 41 15.81 -29.13 -3.16
CA THR A 41 14.78 -28.66 -4.08
C THR A 41 13.39 -28.59 -3.43
N ALA A 42 13.02 -29.57 -2.61
CA ALA A 42 11.73 -29.57 -1.89
C ALA A 42 11.66 -28.40 -0.92
N ALA A 43 12.70 -28.20 -0.11
CA ALA A 43 12.78 -27.06 0.83
C ALA A 43 12.77 -25.71 0.10
N GLY A 44 13.41 -25.62 -1.09
CA GLY A 44 13.35 -24.43 -1.94
C GLY A 44 11.94 -24.13 -2.45
N ILE A 45 11.18 -25.16 -2.85
CA ILE A 45 9.77 -25.02 -3.26
C ILE A 45 8.92 -24.56 -2.09
N ASP A 46 9.09 -25.14 -0.89
CA ASP A 46 8.36 -24.77 0.30
C ASP A 46 8.67 -23.32 0.71
N GLN A 47 9.92 -22.89 0.62
CA GLN A 47 10.33 -21.51 0.86
C GLN A 47 9.68 -20.53 -0.14
N ALA A 48 9.68 -20.86 -1.43
CA ALA A 48 9.06 -20.06 -2.46
C ALA A 48 7.53 -19.97 -2.27
N THR A 49 6.91 -21.08 -1.84
CA THR A 49 5.49 -21.13 -1.53
C THR A 49 5.16 -20.24 -0.32
N ALA A 50 5.94 -20.32 0.76
CA ALA A 50 5.80 -19.45 1.91
C ALA A 50 5.97 -17.96 1.54
N ALA A 51 6.94 -17.64 0.69
CA ALA A 51 7.13 -16.28 0.18
C ALA A 51 5.92 -15.78 -0.61
N ALA A 52 5.30 -16.63 -1.43
CA ALA A 52 4.09 -16.29 -2.19
C ALA A 52 2.87 -16.03 -1.27
N ILE A 53 2.70 -16.84 -0.22
CA ILE A 53 1.66 -16.63 0.81
C ILE A 53 1.90 -15.29 1.54
N GLY A 54 3.14 -15.01 1.96
CA GLY A 54 3.50 -13.76 2.62
C GLY A 54 3.25 -12.53 1.74
N ALA A 55 3.59 -12.60 0.46
CA ALA A 55 3.35 -11.51 -0.50
C ALA A 55 1.85 -11.27 -0.74
N ARG A 56 1.02 -12.33 -0.73
CA ARG A 56 -0.43 -12.21 -0.81
C ARG A 56 -0.99 -11.51 0.43
N ALA A 57 -0.60 -11.94 1.62
CA ALA A 57 -1.03 -11.34 2.88
C ALA A 57 -0.60 -9.87 2.97
N GLU A 58 0.61 -9.53 2.53
CA GLU A 58 1.07 -8.14 2.46
C GLU A 58 0.23 -7.29 1.51
N ARG A 59 -0.14 -7.84 0.35
CA ARG A 59 -1.03 -7.14 -0.59
C ARG A 59 -2.40 -6.86 0.05
N GLU A 60 -2.96 -7.81 0.78
CA GLU A 60 -4.24 -7.65 1.47
C GLU A 60 -4.14 -6.61 2.60
N ALA A 61 -3.06 -6.63 3.39
CA ALA A 61 -2.80 -5.60 4.39
C ALA A 61 -2.74 -4.19 3.78
N ARG A 62 -2.01 -4.03 2.68
CA ARG A 62 -1.92 -2.74 1.96
C ARG A 62 -3.26 -2.30 1.37
N ALA A 63 -4.08 -3.25 0.88
CA ALA A 63 -5.41 -2.94 0.38
C ALA A 63 -6.33 -2.42 1.50
N ASN A 64 -6.26 -3.03 2.69
CA ASN A 64 -7.00 -2.59 3.87
C ASN A 64 -6.55 -1.20 4.34
N ASP A 65 -5.24 -0.95 4.38
CA ASP A 65 -4.70 0.37 4.73
C ASP A 65 -5.15 1.45 3.73
N LEU A 66 -5.12 1.13 2.44
CA LEU A 66 -5.60 2.04 1.40
C LEU A 66 -7.09 2.35 1.56
N ALA A 67 -7.92 1.32 1.81
CA ALA A 67 -9.34 1.48 2.03
C ALA A 67 -9.62 2.36 3.27
N LEU A 68 -8.88 2.14 4.37
CA LEU A 68 -8.98 2.97 5.57
C LEU A 68 -8.61 4.43 5.30
N GLN A 69 -7.53 4.68 4.56
CA GLN A 69 -7.12 6.04 4.20
C GLN A 69 -8.13 6.72 3.28
N ALA A 70 -8.69 5.98 2.31
CA ALA A 70 -9.75 6.48 1.45
C ALA A 70 -11.01 6.85 2.27
N ALA A 71 -11.43 5.97 3.19
CA ALA A 71 -12.57 6.25 4.06
C ALA A 71 -12.34 7.49 4.95
N LYS A 72 -11.13 7.64 5.52
CA LYS A 72 -10.76 8.84 6.29
C LYS A 72 -10.82 10.10 5.42
N ALA A 73 -10.28 10.06 4.21
CA ALA A 73 -10.33 11.20 3.30
C ALA A 73 -11.77 11.61 2.94
N TRP A 74 -12.69 10.63 2.79
CA TRP A 74 -14.11 10.89 2.59
C TRP A 74 -14.73 11.59 3.81
N ILE A 75 -14.50 11.04 5.01
CA ILE A 75 -15.06 11.57 6.25
C ILE A 75 -14.52 12.99 6.52
N ASP A 76 -13.23 13.23 6.26
CA ASP A 76 -12.62 14.55 6.46
C ASP A 76 -13.32 15.61 5.59
N VAL A 77 -13.52 15.36 4.30
CA VAL A 77 -14.21 16.30 3.42
C VAL A 77 -15.65 16.52 3.88
N TRP A 78 -16.38 15.43 4.13
CA TRP A 78 -17.77 15.53 4.61
C TRP A 78 -17.87 16.36 5.88
N GLN A 79 -17.07 16.07 6.90
CA GLN A 79 -17.12 16.79 8.18
C GLN A 79 -16.76 18.28 8.04
N PHE A 80 -15.81 18.65 7.19
CA PHE A 80 -15.46 20.06 6.97
C PHE A 80 -16.54 20.79 6.19
N GLN A 81 -17.21 20.16 5.23
CA GLN A 81 -18.36 20.73 4.52
C GLN A 81 -19.52 20.98 5.50
N GLU A 82 -19.84 20.01 6.36
CA GLU A 82 -20.90 20.16 7.37
C GLU A 82 -20.57 21.27 8.38
N ARG A 83 -19.33 21.30 8.89
CA ARG A 83 -18.89 22.36 9.80
C ARG A 83 -18.98 23.74 9.17
N LEU A 84 -18.56 23.86 7.91
CA LEU A 84 -18.64 25.13 7.19
C LEU A 84 -20.09 25.57 6.99
N THR A 85 -20.98 24.65 6.64
CA THR A 85 -22.41 24.92 6.51
C THR A 85 -23.02 25.41 7.83
N LEU A 86 -22.70 24.72 8.93
CA LEU A 86 -23.16 25.11 10.26
C LEU A 86 -22.60 26.48 10.70
N LEU A 87 -21.30 26.73 10.41
CA LEU A 87 -20.68 28.01 10.77
C LEU A 87 -21.32 29.17 10.00
N ARG A 88 -21.59 29.01 8.70
CA ARG A 88 -22.26 30.00 7.88
C ARG A 88 -23.69 30.29 8.33
N SER A 89 -24.43 29.26 8.72
CA SER A 89 -25.76 29.44 9.33
C SER A 89 -25.67 30.29 10.59
N ARG A 90 -24.74 29.99 11.50
CA ARG A 90 -24.53 30.77 12.72
C ARG A 90 -24.07 32.20 12.44
N THR A 91 -23.22 32.42 11.44
CA THR A 91 -22.80 33.76 11.03
C THR A 91 -24.01 34.58 10.57
N SER A 92 -24.88 34.03 9.75
CA SER A 92 -26.10 34.68 9.27
C SER A 92 -27.07 35.06 10.45
N GLU A 93 -27.19 34.17 11.44
CA GLU A 93 -27.99 34.45 12.65
C GLU A 93 -27.37 35.59 13.47
N MET A 94 -26.03 35.58 13.65
CA MET A 94 -25.30 36.64 14.36
C MET A 94 -25.40 37.99 13.67
N ASP A 95 -25.29 38.04 12.34
CA ASP A 95 -25.45 39.27 11.55
C ASP A 95 -26.85 39.89 11.76
N SER A 96 -27.88 39.04 11.80
CA SER A 96 -29.25 39.47 12.12
C SER A 96 -29.37 40.09 13.52
N LEU A 97 -28.76 39.43 14.53
CA LEU A 97 -28.76 39.94 15.91
C LEU A 97 -27.98 41.26 16.04
N ILE A 98 -26.85 41.38 15.37
CA ILE A 98 -26.05 42.61 15.37
C ILE A 98 -26.85 43.77 14.74
N GLY A 99 -27.52 43.52 13.63
CA GLY A 99 -28.40 44.53 13.02
C GLY A 99 -29.52 44.96 13.94
N GLN A 100 -30.01 44.10 14.83
CA GLN A 100 -30.97 44.46 15.88
C GLN A 100 -30.31 45.30 17.00
N LEU A 101 -29.12 44.89 17.48
CA LEU A 101 -28.36 45.64 18.48
C LEU A 101 -27.96 47.04 18.00
N GLU A 102 -27.58 47.20 16.72
CA GLU A 102 -27.28 48.50 16.13
C GLU A 102 -28.49 49.45 16.16
N ARG A 103 -29.68 48.95 15.81
CA ARG A 103 -30.91 49.71 15.91
C ARG A 103 -31.25 50.10 17.38
N MET A 104 -30.99 49.22 18.32
CA MET A 104 -31.19 49.53 19.76
C MET A 104 -30.14 50.51 20.27
N ALA A 105 -28.90 50.40 19.82
CA ALA A 105 -27.83 51.33 20.21
C ALA A 105 -28.06 52.74 19.68
N SER A 106 -28.60 52.89 18.45
CA SER A 106 -28.98 54.19 17.92
C SER A 106 -30.09 54.89 18.72
N ASN A 107 -30.90 54.12 19.45
CA ASN A 107 -31.92 54.61 20.34
C ASN A 107 -31.42 54.77 21.80
N GLY A 108 -30.14 54.61 22.06
CA GLY A 108 -29.52 54.77 23.39
C GLY A 108 -29.82 53.63 24.37
N MET A 109 -30.35 52.49 23.89
CA MET A 109 -30.76 51.36 24.75
C MET A 109 -29.66 50.30 24.95
N VAL A 110 -28.52 50.39 24.27
CA VAL A 110 -27.40 49.40 24.35
C VAL A 110 -26.08 50.15 24.50
N ASP A 111 -25.21 49.61 25.37
CA ASP A 111 -23.88 50.14 25.62
C ASP A 111 -22.91 49.84 24.44
N ARG A 112 -21.99 50.78 24.16
CA ARG A 112 -20.94 50.65 23.14
C ARG A 112 -20.06 49.45 23.39
N ALA A 113 -19.76 49.09 24.63
CA ALA A 113 -18.93 47.96 24.98
C ALA A 113 -19.56 46.61 24.52
N ALA A 114 -20.88 46.48 24.59
CA ALA A 114 -21.59 45.31 24.08
C ALA A 114 -21.49 45.19 22.54
N MET A 115 -21.60 46.32 21.83
CA MET A 115 -21.43 46.37 20.36
C MET A 115 -20.01 45.97 19.94
N ASP A 116 -18.99 46.49 20.62
CA ASP A 116 -17.60 46.16 20.32
C ASP A 116 -17.29 44.69 20.62
N SER A 117 -17.92 44.11 21.64
CA SER A 117 -17.81 42.70 21.94
C SER A 117 -18.44 41.82 20.82
N ALA A 118 -19.63 42.19 20.36
CA ALA A 118 -20.33 41.48 19.29
C ALA A 118 -19.54 41.55 17.97
N ARG A 119 -18.95 42.71 17.63
CA ARG A 119 -18.08 42.86 16.44
C ARG A 119 -16.83 42.02 16.53
N ARG A 120 -16.16 41.92 17.68
CA ARG A 120 -15.02 41.04 17.88
C ARG A 120 -15.39 39.60 17.63
N GLN A 121 -16.55 39.16 18.07
CA GLN A 121 -17.01 37.80 17.87
C GLN A 121 -17.24 37.45 16.39
N ILE A 122 -17.71 38.40 15.56
CA ILE A 122 -17.78 38.21 14.11
C ILE A 122 -16.39 38.03 13.50
N VAL A 123 -15.39 38.83 13.93
CA VAL A 123 -14.02 38.67 13.43
C VAL A 123 -13.47 37.28 13.79
N ASP A 124 -13.72 36.80 15.01
CA ASP A 124 -13.30 35.47 15.43
C ASP A 124 -13.97 34.37 14.59
N ILE A 125 -15.26 34.51 14.29
CA ILE A 125 -16.00 33.57 13.41
C ILE A 125 -15.45 33.60 11.99
N SER A 126 -15.14 34.79 11.44
CA SER A 126 -14.59 34.91 10.08
C SER A 126 -13.18 34.32 9.96
N LEU A 127 -12.39 34.40 11.03
CA LEU A 127 -11.09 33.74 11.11
C LEU A 127 -11.24 32.21 11.12
N GLU A 128 -12.22 31.70 11.89
CA GLU A 128 -12.52 30.27 11.92
C GLU A 128 -13.02 29.76 10.57
N GLU A 129 -13.88 30.54 9.86
CA GLU A 129 -14.31 30.19 8.51
C GLU A 129 -13.12 30.07 7.55
N THR A 130 -12.16 31.01 7.64
CA THR A 130 -10.96 30.98 6.80
C THR A 130 -10.12 29.73 7.08
N ARG A 131 -9.99 29.32 8.34
CA ARG A 131 -9.29 28.08 8.71
C ARG A 131 -10.00 26.84 8.18
N LEU A 132 -11.33 26.78 8.37
CA LEU A 132 -12.12 25.65 7.87
C LEU A 132 -12.08 25.53 6.35
N LEU A 133 -12.01 26.64 5.61
CA LEU A 133 -11.85 26.63 4.16
C LEU A 133 -10.49 26.05 3.76
N ALA A 134 -9.41 26.42 4.44
CA ALA A 134 -8.09 25.86 4.20
C ALA A 134 -8.04 24.35 4.52
N ASP A 135 -8.62 23.93 5.64
CA ASP A 135 -8.71 22.52 6.04
C ASP A 135 -9.55 21.70 5.04
N LEU A 136 -10.63 22.30 4.50
CA LEU A 136 -11.46 21.68 3.47
C LEU A 136 -10.67 21.50 2.17
N GLU A 137 -9.92 22.51 1.73
CA GLU A 137 -9.09 22.43 0.54
C GLU A 137 -8.04 21.31 0.67
N ASP A 138 -7.34 21.24 1.81
CA ASP A 138 -6.39 20.16 2.09
C ASP A 138 -7.06 18.78 2.10
N ALA A 139 -8.29 18.68 2.66
CA ALA A 139 -9.05 17.43 2.66
C ALA A 139 -9.47 17.03 1.24
N GLN A 140 -9.87 17.98 0.40
CA GLN A 140 -10.22 17.74 -1.01
C GLN A 140 -9.03 17.24 -1.82
N VAL A 141 -7.83 17.80 -1.61
CA VAL A 141 -6.59 17.32 -2.24
C VAL A 141 -6.30 15.87 -1.84
N ARG A 142 -6.46 15.54 -0.53
CA ARG A 142 -6.31 14.16 -0.06
C ARG A 142 -7.36 13.23 -0.68
N PHE A 143 -8.62 13.65 -0.74
CA PHE A 143 -9.71 12.90 -1.35
C PHE A 143 -9.42 12.59 -2.83
N ALA A 144 -9.03 13.59 -3.62
CA ALA A 144 -8.72 13.44 -5.05
C ALA A 144 -7.60 12.42 -5.31
N ARG A 145 -6.66 12.27 -4.38
CA ARG A 145 -5.58 11.26 -4.47
C ARG A 145 -6.12 9.83 -4.52
N TYR A 146 -7.20 9.54 -3.76
CA TYR A 146 -7.76 8.19 -3.65
C TYR A 146 -8.90 7.97 -4.66
N TYR A 147 -9.77 8.96 -4.84
CA TYR A 147 -10.97 8.83 -5.65
C TYR A 147 -10.81 9.32 -7.10
N ARG A 148 -9.73 10.05 -7.39
CA ARG A 148 -9.42 10.63 -8.72
C ARG A 148 -10.57 11.49 -9.28
N SER A 149 -11.37 12.07 -8.41
CA SER A 149 -12.51 12.94 -8.73
C SER A 149 -12.62 14.02 -7.67
N GLU A 150 -13.29 15.10 -8.02
CA GLU A 150 -13.65 16.12 -7.03
C GLU A 150 -14.83 15.63 -6.18
N PRO A 151 -14.84 15.96 -4.87
CA PRO A 151 -15.93 15.56 -3.99
C PRO A 151 -17.18 16.39 -4.28
N SER A 152 -18.27 15.73 -4.70
CA SER A 152 -19.59 16.34 -4.90
C SER A 152 -20.62 15.55 -4.12
N ASP A 153 -21.50 16.23 -3.38
CA ASP A 153 -22.65 15.68 -2.65
C ASP A 153 -22.32 14.42 -1.84
N LEU A 154 -21.32 14.54 -0.95
CA LEU A 154 -20.91 13.42 -0.10
C LEU A 154 -22.01 13.09 0.91
N ALA A 155 -22.51 11.87 0.85
CA ALA A 155 -23.48 11.38 1.83
C ALA A 155 -22.82 11.25 3.22
N PRO A 156 -23.56 11.49 4.30
CA PRO A 156 -23.06 11.23 5.64
C PRO A 156 -22.69 9.76 5.81
N PRO A 157 -21.66 9.43 6.62
CA PRO A 157 -21.32 8.05 6.92
C PRO A 157 -22.51 7.37 7.60
N SER A 158 -23.13 6.41 6.90
CA SER A 158 -24.41 5.80 7.33
C SER A 158 -24.24 4.53 8.15
N GLN A 159 -23.03 3.97 8.23
CA GLN A 159 -22.80 2.73 8.96
C GLN A 159 -22.20 3.00 10.34
N VAL A 160 -23.03 2.78 11.34
CA VAL A 160 -22.56 2.65 12.72
C VAL A 160 -22.39 1.14 12.97
N MET A 161 -21.15 0.72 13.26
CA MET A 161 -20.88 -0.66 13.69
C MET A 161 -21.63 -0.94 14.98
N THR A 162 -22.38 -2.03 15.00
CA THR A 162 -23.02 -2.52 16.23
C THR A 162 -22.00 -3.29 17.09
N LEU A 163 -22.31 -3.50 18.38
CA LEU A 163 -21.47 -4.34 19.25
C LEU A 163 -21.35 -5.78 18.75
N ASP A 164 -22.36 -6.28 18.04
CA ASP A 164 -22.35 -7.62 17.48
C ASP A 164 -21.42 -7.69 16.24
N ASP A 165 -21.36 -6.62 15.43
CA ASP A 165 -20.38 -6.51 14.35
C ASP A 165 -18.94 -6.50 14.88
N VAL A 166 -18.69 -5.79 15.99
CA VAL A 166 -17.36 -5.78 16.64
C VAL A 166 -17.00 -7.17 17.18
N ARG A 167 -17.94 -7.91 17.77
CA ARG A 167 -17.71 -9.29 18.22
C ARG A 167 -17.42 -10.24 17.06
N ALA A 168 -18.18 -10.15 15.97
CA ALA A 168 -17.94 -10.94 14.78
C ALA A 168 -16.54 -10.71 14.21
N LEU A 169 -16.07 -9.44 14.18
CA LEU A 169 -14.71 -9.10 13.77
C LEU A 169 -13.65 -9.70 14.71
N SER A 170 -13.93 -9.80 16.02
CA SER A 170 -12.96 -10.37 16.98
C SER A 170 -12.67 -11.84 16.71
N ASP A 171 -13.65 -12.59 16.22
CA ASP A 171 -13.49 -14.00 15.85
C ASP A 171 -12.64 -14.19 14.57
N GLU A 172 -12.52 -13.15 13.76
CA GLU A 172 -11.72 -13.15 12.53
C GLU A 172 -10.27 -12.66 12.72
N TRP A 173 -9.90 -12.17 13.91
CA TRP A 173 -8.54 -11.64 14.14
C TRP A 173 -7.43 -12.65 13.83
N GLY A 174 -7.70 -13.96 14.01
CA GLY A 174 -6.77 -15.03 13.62
C GLY A 174 -6.47 -15.09 12.12
N ARG A 175 -7.29 -14.45 11.28
CA ARG A 175 -7.12 -14.33 9.83
C ARG A 175 -6.57 -12.98 9.38
N ALA A 176 -6.14 -12.15 10.34
CA ALA A 176 -5.58 -10.84 10.01
C ALA A 176 -4.37 -11.00 9.07
N PRO A 177 -4.28 -10.24 7.97
CA PRO A 177 -3.19 -10.37 7.00
C PRO A 177 -1.80 -10.25 7.61
N VAL A 178 -1.66 -9.47 8.68
CA VAL A 178 -0.40 -9.33 9.43
C VAL A 178 0.02 -10.65 10.08
N LEU A 179 -0.94 -11.39 10.66
CA LEU A 179 -0.67 -12.70 11.27
C LEU A 179 -0.36 -13.76 10.21
N GLU A 180 -1.09 -13.75 9.10
CA GLU A 180 -0.83 -14.65 7.97
C GLU A 180 0.56 -14.41 7.37
N ARG A 181 0.98 -13.16 7.24
CA ARG A 181 2.34 -12.80 6.82
C ARG A 181 3.39 -13.34 7.77
N SER A 182 3.21 -13.13 9.08
CA SER A 182 4.16 -13.62 10.10
C SER A 182 4.24 -15.15 10.12
N ALA A 183 3.12 -15.85 9.93
CA ALA A 183 3.09 -17.30 9.80
C ALA A 183 3.85 -17.77 8.54
N ALA A 184 3.67 -17.09 7.42
CA ALA A 184 4.40 -17.38 6.18
C ALA A 184 5.91 -17.13 6.34
N GLU A 185 6.31 -16.06 6.98
CA GLU A 185 7.72 -15.77 7.30
C GLU A 185 8.34 -16.90 8.16
N LEU A 186 7.62 -17.40 9.15
CA LEU A 186 8.05 -18.53 9.98
C LEU A 186 8.21 -19.81 9.15
N LEU A 187 7.26 -20.12 8.26
CA LEU A 187 7.35 -21.26 7.34
C LEU A 187 8.56 -21.14 6.41
N GLY A 188 8.77 -19.96 5.84
CA GLY A 188 9.91 -19.67 4.99
C GLY A 188 11.25 -19.85 5.72
N ALA A 189 11.35 -19.38 6.97
CA ALA A 189 12.53 -19.56 7.81
C ALA A 189 12.80 -21.05 8.11
N ARG A 190 11.76 -21.83 8.41
CA ARG A 190 11.89 -23.29 8.63
C ARG A 190 12.37 -24.01 7.35
N SER A 191 11.83 -23.62 6.19
CA SER A 191 12.25 -24.18 4.91
C SER A 191 13.70 -23.80 4.57
N ALA A 192 14.14 -22.60 4.92
CA ALA A 192 15.53 -22.19 4.76
C ALA A 192 16.48 -23.02 5.64
N VAL A 193 16.10 -23.36 6.88
CA VAL A 193 16.86 -24.28 7.74
C VAL A 193 16.92 -25.66 7.10
N ALA A 194 15.79 -26.20 6.62
CA ALA A 194 15.75 -27.51 5.96
C ALA A 194 16.61 -27.55 4.69
N SER A 195 16.65 -26.47 3.92
CA SER A 195 17.54 -26.33 2.75
C SER A 195 19.02 -26.33 3.16
N ALA A 196 19.38 -25.60 4.23
CA ALA A 196 20.74 -25.59 4.75
C ALA A 196 21.17 -26.96 5.27
N GLU A 197 20.28 -27.69 5.94
CA GLU A 197 20.54 -29.07 6.38
C GLU A 197 20.70 -30.05 5.20
N ALA A 198 19.94 -29.83 4.11
CA ALA A 198 20.05 -30.63 2.89
C ALA A 198 21.43 -30.51 2.24
N ALA A 199 22.09 -29.35 2.34
CA ALA A 199 23.43 -29.13 1.82
C ALA A 199 24.51 -30.05 2.47
N PHE A 200 24.26 -30.58 3.66
CA PHE A 200 25.14 -31.57 4.30
C PHE A 200 24.88 -33.02 3.85
N LYS A 201 23.81 -33.26 3.08
CA LYS A 201 23.45 -34.58 2.56
C LYS A 201 24.08 -34.81 1.17
N PRO A 202 24.36 -36.07 0.79
CA PRO A 202 24.87 -36.37 -0.55
C PRO A 202 23.85 -35.99 -1.61
N SER A 203 24.33 -35.49 -2.78
CA SER A 203 23.52 -35.28 -3.98
C SER A 203 23.92 -36.25 -5.07
N ALA A 204 22.97 -36.72 -5.87
CA ALA A 204 23.18 -37.58 -7.00
C ALA A 204 22.64 -36.94 -8.32
N ARG A 205 23.50 -36.89 -9.34
CA ARG A 205 23.15 -36.34 -10.64
C ARG A 205 23.62 -37.28 -11.74
N ILE A 206 22.76 -37.53 -12.70
CA ILE A 206 23.13 -38.24 -13.94
C ILE A 206 23.45 -37.23 -15.02
N GLN A 207 24.56 -37.45 -15.72
CA GLN A 207 24.95 -36.61 -16.84
C GLN A 207 25.18 -37.51 -18.06
N ALA A 208 24.64 -37.13 -19.22
CA ALA A 208 24.86 -37.72 -20.50
C ALA A 208 25.23 -36.62 -21.49
N GLY A 209 26.32 -36.81 -22.21
CA GLY A 209 26.79 -35.87 -23.24
C GLY A 209 27.11 -36.57 -24.56
N VAL A 210 26.73 -35.94 -25.65
CA VAL A 210 27.12 -36.34 -27.02
C VAL A 210 27.97 -35.23 -27.59
N ARG A 211 29.10 -35.61 -28.17
CA ARG A 211 30.10 -34.70 -28.74
C ARG A 211 30.22 -34.91 -30.24
#